data_9b7eee74b220084550da3db6adc57d7b
#
_entry.id   9b7eee74b220084550da3db6adc57d7b
#
_cell.length_a   1.000
_cell.length_b   1.000
_cell.length_c   1.000
_cell.angle_alpha   90.00
_cell.angle_beta   90.00
_cell.angle_gamma   90.00
#
_symmetry.space_group_name_H-M   'P 1'
#
loop_
_entity.id
_entity.type
_entity.pdbx_description
1 polymer ?
#
loop_
_entity_poly.entity_id
_entity_poly.type
_entity_poly.pdbx_seq_one_letter_code
_entity_poly.pdbx_strand_id
1 'polypeptide(L)'
;MSQIWTIADIPSQAGKRVLITGANSGIGYHAAFTLARKGADVIFACRDRRRGEAALVRLMDEAPGTTKLAILDLASLDSIRKFAERELEQRRPIHVLINNAGVMCPPQRQQTADGFELQFGTNVLGHFALTGLLLPALQQAAAESAEPPRIVTIASIAHKKGRLDFADLQATKSYSPWKSYRQSKLANLMLALEMDRRLRSIDSDILSVAAHPGVANTNLFQTGQRPALETVIRKCMGHLIGAFLNTDVEGALPTLYAATASAVTGGDYYGPQGFQEMCGEEIGAAEIAPQASDRAAAARLWETCEELTGVRFLCDPAEDCDMESVAGPVEPHLPSLHSDQVDAFGV
;
A
#
# COMPACT_ATOMS: atom_id res chain seq x y z
N MET A 1 8.38 -33.54 -5.23
CA MET A 1 8.91 -32.17 -5.22
C MET A 1 7.75 -31.28 -5.58
N SER A 2 7.34 -30.36 -4.70
CA SER A 2 6.33 -29.35 -5.04
C SER A 2 6.89 -28.48 -6.16
N GLN A 3 6.11 -28.24 -7.19
CA GLN A 3 6.51 -27.37 -8.29
C GLN A 3 6.62 -25.94 -7.75
N ILE A 4 7.78 -25.31 -7.95
CA ILE A 4 7.99 -23.91 -7.56
C ILE A 4 7.15 -23.05 -8.48
N TRP A 5 6.29 -22.19 -7.90
CA TRP A 5 5.47 -21.25 -8.65
C TRP A 5 6.33 -20.14 -9.29
N THR A 6 6.04 -19.84 -10.54
CA THR A 6 6.79 -18.88 -11.36
C THR A 6 5.83 -17.94 -12.12
N ILE A 7 6.38 -16.92 -12.78
CA ILE A 7 5.60 -16.03 -13.66
C ILE A 7 4.88 -16.83 -14.79
N ALA A 8 5.43 -17.98 -15.19
CA ALA A 8 4.78 -18.83 -16.21
C ALA A 8 3.42 -19.37 -15.72
N ASP A 9 3.30 -19.63 -14.43
CA ASP A 9 2.10 -20.19 -13.80
C ASP A 9 0.98 -19.15 -13.61
N ILE A 10 1.24 -17.86 -13.88
CA ILE A 10 0.20 -16.84 -13.86
C ILE A 10 -0.80 -17.13 -14.98
N PRO A 11 -2.09 -17.37 -14.65
CA PRO A 11 -3.12 -17.61 -15.65
C PRO A 11 -3.36 -16.35 -16.51
N SER A 12 -4.08 -16.52 -17.62
CA SER A 12 -4.50 -15.38 -18.42
C SER A 12 -5.23 -14.34 -17.56
N GLN A 13 -4.82 -13.10 -17.69
CA GLN A 13 -5.45 -11.95 -17.03
C GLN A 13 -6.36 -11.17 -18.00
N ALA A 14 -6.65 -11.72 -19.16
CA ALA A 14 -7.56 -11.09 -20.13
C ALA A 14 -8.94 -10.85 -19.49
N GLY A 15 -9.46 -9.64 -19.69
CA GLY A 15 -10.73 -9.21 -19.10
C GLY A 15 -10.62 -8.71 -17.64
N LYS A 16 -9.48 -8.89 -16.96
CA LYS A 16 -9.29 -8.37 -15.61
C LYS A 16 -8.72 -6.96 -15.63
N ARG A 17 -9.31 -6.08 -14.83
CA ARG A 17 -8.84 -4.72 -14.61
C ARG A 17 -8.08 -4.66 -13.29
N VAL A 18 -6.82 -4.24 -13.36
CA VAL A 18 -5.88 -4.22 -12.23
C VAL A 18 -5.40 -2.81 -11.96
N LEU A 19 -5.53 -2.33 -10.73
CA LEU A 19 -5.02 -1.04 -10.29
C LEU A 19 -3.78 -1.25 -9.41
N ILE A 20 -2.65 -0.59 -9.77
CA ILE A 20 -1.41 -0.70 -9.02
C ILE A 20 -0.91 0.69 -8.66
N THR A 21 -0.73 0.95 -7.36
CA THR A 21 -0.13 2.19 -6.88
C THR A 21 1.39 2.13 -6.93
N GLY A 22 2.04 3.26 -7.28
CA GLY A 22 3.49 3.33 -7.36
C GLY A 22 4.10 2.49 -8.50
N ALA A 23 3.34 2.30 -9.58
CA ALA A 23 3.72 1.44 -10.70
C ALA A 23 4.85 1.99 -11.60
N ASN A 24 5.34 3.19 -11.39
CA ASN A 24 6.33 3.85 -12.25
C ASN A 24 7.79 3.39 -12.05
N SER A 25 8.07 2.54 -11.08
CA SER A 25 9.42 2.02 -10.80
C SER A 25 9.39 0.79 -9.91
N GLY A 26 10.51 0.07 -9.87
CA GLY A 26 10.74 -1.04 -8.93
C GLY A 26 9.69 -2.15 -9.04
N ILE A 27 9.34 -2.72 -7.91
CA ILE A 27 8.40 -3.84 -7.77
C ILE A 27 7.05 -3.55 -8.43
N GLY A 28 6.49 -2.35 -8.21
CA GLY A 28 5.21 -1.96 -8.81
C GLY A 28 5.24 -1.93 -10.34
N TYR A 29 6.36 -1.49 -10.93
CA TYR A 29 6.54 -1.53 -12.38
C TYR A 29 6.58 -2.97 -12.91
N HIS A 30 7.37 -3.84 -12.29
CA HIS A 30 7.48 -5.24 -12.73
C HIS A 30 6.18 -6.03 -12.53
N ALA A 31 5.43 -5.74 -11.47
CA ALA A 31 4.10 -6.31 -11.28
C ALA A 31 3.13 -5.85 -12.38
N ALA A 32 3.08 -4.55 -12.66
CA ALA A 32 2.24 -3.96 -13.72
C ALA A 32 2.61 -4.53 -15.11
N PHE A 33 3.91 -4.58 -15.43
CA PHE A 33 4.42 -5.12 -16.66
C PHE A 33 4.04 -6.59 -16.86
N THR A 34 4.23 -7.41 -15.83
CA THR A 34 3.91 -8.84 -15.90
C THR A 34 2.41 -9.07 -16.09
N LEU A 35 1.55 -8.36 -15.36
CA LEU A 35 0.10 -8.49 -15.49
C LEU A 35 -0.41 -8.00 -16.84
N ALA A 36 0.15 -6.90 -17.39
CA ALA A 36 -0.17 -6.42 -18.73
C ALA A 36 0.27 -7.44 -19.81
N ARG A 37 1.44 -8.06 -19.66
CA ARG A 37 1.88 -9.16 -20.56
C ARG A 37 0.98 -10.38 -20.49
N LYS A 38 0.32 -10.63 -19.38
CA LYS A 38 -0.68 -11.70 -19.22
C LYS A 38 -2.08 -11.29 -19.68
N GLY A 39 -2.24 -10.07 -20.24
CA GLY A 39 -3.46 -9.57 -20.87
C GLY A 39 -4.36 -8.71 -20.01
N ALA A 40 -3.92 -8.31 -18.81
CA ALA A 40 -4.72 -7.43 -17.94
C ALA A 40 -4.88 -6.00 -18.54
N ASP A 41 -6.00 -5.34 -18.20
CA ASP A 41 -6.18 -3.89 -18.30
C ASP A 41 -5.61 -3.23 -17.04
N VAL A 42 -4.39 -2.66 -17.14
CA VAL A 42 -3.65 -2.15 -15.98
C VAL A 42 -3.80 -0.64 -15.84
N ILE A 43 -4.34 -0.20 -14.69
CA ILE A 43 -4.30 1.19 -14.25
C ILE A 43 -3.00 1.42 -13.50
N PHE A 44 -2.14 2.17 -14.13
CA PHE A 44 -0.80 2.49 -13.71
C PHE A 44 -0.82 3.78 -12.88
N ALA A 45 -1.06 3.66 -11.57
CA ALA A 45 -1.24 4.81 -10.69
C ALA A 45 0.08 5.29 -10.10
N CYS A 46 0.44 6.56 -10.34
CA CYS A 46 1.62 7.19 -9.74
C CYS A 46 1.45 8.70 -9.60
N ARG A 47 2.26 9.31 -8.74
CA ARG A 47 2.20 10.75 -8.46
C ARG A 47 2.82 11.60 -9.57
N ASP A 48 3.96 11.17 -10.08
CA ASP A 48 4.75 11.92 -11.06
C ASP A 48 4.38 11.52 -12.50
N ARG A 49 3.72 12.43 -13.21
CA ARG A 49 3.29 12.23 -14.60
C ARG A 49 4.47 11.86 -15.53
N ARG A 50 5.58 12.60 -15.45
CA ARG A 50 6.72 12.40 -16.36
C ARG A 50 7.36 11.02 -16.16
N ARG A 51 7.53 10.61 -14.90
CA ARG A 51 8.04 9.25 -14.59
C ARG A 51 7.04 8.18 -14.99
N GLY A 52 5.74 8.44 -14.81
CA GLY A 52 4.67 7.53 -15.22
C GLY A 52 4.65 7.34 -16.75
N GLU A 53 4.70 8.41 -17.52
CA GLU A 53 4.73 8.37 -18.98
C GLU A 53 5.98 7.64 -19.49
N ALA A 54 7.16 7.93 -18.95
CA ALA A 54 8.40 7.24 -19.30
C ALA A 54 8.37 5.74 -18.98
N ALA A 55 7.71 5.34 -17.90
CA ALA A 55 7.54 3.94 -17.56
C ALA A 55 6.51 3.25 -18.45
N LEU A 56 5.42 3.96 -18.80
CA LEU A 56 4.38 3.46 -19.68
C LEU A 56 4.91 3.19 -21.09
N VAL A 57 5.72 4.09 -21.65
CA VAL A 57 6.36 3.89 -22.98
C VAL A 57 7.13 2.58 -23.00
N ARG A 58 7.96 2.32 -21.98
CA ARG A 58 8.73 1.05 -21.89
C ARG A 58 7.84 -0.19 -21.82
N LEU A 59 6.65 -0.06 -21.25
CA LEU A 59 5.71 -1.16 -21.06
C LEU A 59 4.92 -1.44 -22.33
N MET A 60 4.49 -0.41 -23.07
CA MET A 60 3.63 -0.53 -24.27
C MET A 60 4.30 -1.29 -25.40
N ASP A 61 5.63 -1.22 -25.50
CA ASP A 61 6.38 -1.91 -26.56
C ASP A 61 6.36 -3.44 -26.42
N GLU A 62 6.02 -3.96 -25.21
CA GLU A 62 6.17 -5.38 -24.90
C GLU A 62 4.90 -6.05 -24.35
N ALA A 63 3.82 -5.31 -24.08
CA ALA A 63 2.63 -5.84 -23.42
C ALA A 63 1.38 -5.78 -24.31
N PRO A 64 0.69 -6.92 -24.55
CA PRO A 64 -0.56 -6.96 -25.33
C PRO A 64 -1.78 -6.42 -24.56
N GLY A 65 -1.71 -6.31 -23.24
CA GLY A 65 -2.78 -5.74 -22.41
C GLY A 65 -2.89 -4.23 -22.56
N THR A 66 -4.05 -3.68 -22.24
CA THR A 66 -4.23 -2.23 -22.20
C THR A 66 -3.59 -1.66 -20.92
N THR A 67 -2.93 -0.52 -21.05
CA THR A 67 -2.34 0.17 -19.90
C THR A 67 -2.73 1.63 -19.93
N LYS A 68 -3.17 2.14 -18.78
CA LYS A 68 -3.58 3.54 -18.61
C LYS A 68 -2.80 4.17 -17.47
N LEU A 69 -2.11 5.28 -17.75
CA LEU A 69 -1.54 6.11 -16.71
C LEU A 69 -2.65 6.89 -15.99
N ALA A 70 -2.65 6.83 -14.68
CA ALA A 70 -3.54 7.62 -13.84
C ALA A 70 -2.72 8.34 -12.74
N ILE A 71 -2.98 9.63 -12.57
CA ILE A 71 -2.25 10.44 -11.58
C ILE A 71 -2.95 10.32 -10.23
N LEU A 72 -2.18 9.87 -9.24
CA LEU A 72 -2.60 9.65 -7.87
C LEU A 72 -1.48 10.02 -6.90
N ASP A 73 -1.71 10.97 -6.03
CA ASP A 73 -0.85 11.27 -4.89
C ASP A 73 -1.48 10.74 -3.60
N LEU A 74 -0.91 9.67 -3.07
CA LEU A 74 -1.34 9.06 -1.80
C LEU A 74 -1.01 9.92 -0.56
N ALA A 75 -0.22 10.97 -0.73
CA ALA A 75 0.05 11.97 0.30
C ALA A 75 -0.97 13.13 0.29
N SER A 76 -2.14 12.95 -0.35
CA SER A 76 -3.23 13.93 -0.39
C SER A 76 -4.57 13.21 -0.47
N LEU A 77 -5.39 13.35 0.56
CA LEU A 77 -6.75 12.79 0.59
C LEU A 77 -7.64 13.38 -0.52
N ASP A 78 -7.47 14.66 -0.86
CA ASP A 78 -8.16 15.28 -1.99
C ASP A 78 -7.81 14.62 -3.33
N SER A 79 -6.50 14.34 -3.56
CA SER A 79 -6.06 13.61 -4.75
C SER A 79 -6.66 12.21 -4.82
N ILE A 80 -6.74 11.51 -3.68
CA ILE A 80 -7.30 10.16 -3.58
C ILE A 80 -8.80 10.18 -3.88
N ARG A 81 -9.57 11.11 -3.31
CA ARG A 81 -11.02 11.27 -3.58
C ARG A 81 -11.27 11.53 -5.06
N LYS A 82 -10.62 12.53 -5.63
CA LYS A 82 -10.75 12.86 -7.05
C LYS A 82 -10.35 11.72 -7.99
N PHE A 83 -9.36 10.92 -7.58
CA PHE A 83 -8.97 9.73 -8.33
C PHE A 83 -10.06 8.66 -8.28
N ALA A 84 -10.55 8.34 -7.08
CA ALA A 84 -11.58 7.33 -6.89
C ALA A 84 -12.89 7.70 -7.61
N GLU A 85 -13.34 8.96 -7.51
CA GLU A 85 -14.50 9.48 -8.23
C GLU A 85 -14.38 9.22 -9.74
N ARG A 86 -13.25 9.61 -10.36
CA ARG A 86 -13.03 9.39 -11.81
C ARG A 86 -12.99 7.92 -12.20
N GLU A 87 -12.50 7.04 -11.32
CA GLU A 87 -12.48 5.60 -11.62
C GLU A 87 -13.87 4.97 -11.46
N LEU A 88 -14.68 5.42 -10.49
CA LEU A 88 -16.06 4.96 -10.28
C LEU A 88 -17.01 5.48 -11.36
N GLU A 89 -16.83 6.71 -11.86
CA GLU A 89 -17.61 7.27 -12.98
C GLU A 89 -17.53 6.39 -14.25
N GLN A 90 -16.43 5.64 -14.43
CA GLN A 90 -16.30 4.73 -15.57
C GLN A 90 -17.23 3.50 -15.48
N ARG A 91 -17.81 3.22 -14.30
CA ARG A 91 -18.68 2.08 -14.03
C ARG A 91 -18.06 0.75 -14.50
N ARG A 92 -16.76 0.61 -14.30
CA ARG A 92 -16.01 -0.59 -14.66
C ARG A 92 -15.48 -1.27 -13.40
N PRO A 93 -15.61 -2.60 -13.28
CA PRO A 93 -15.12 -3.34 -12.13
C PRO A 93 -13.60 -3.23 -11.98
N ILE A 94 -13.11 -3.35 -10.75
CA ILE A 94 -11.69 -3.55 -10.42
C ILE A 94 -11.54 -4.95 -9.86
N HIS A 95 -10.78 -5.80 -10.54
CA HIS A 95 -10.59 -7.19 -10.15
C HIS A 95 -9.44 -7.36 -9.17
N VAL A 96 -8.39 -6.51 -9.29
CA VAL A 96 -7.26 -6.54 -8.38
C VAL A 96 -6.82 -5.11 -8.06
N LEU A 97 -6.77 -4.79 -6.77
CA LEU A 97 -6.17 -3.56 -6.24
C LEU A 97 -4.86 -3.89 -5.54
N ILE A 98 -3.74 -3.37 -6.05
CA ILE A 98 -2.41 -3.57 -5.46
C ILE A 98 -1.94 -2.28 -4.79
N ASN A 99 -2.03 -2.24 -3.47
CA ASN A 99 -1.54 -1.17 -2.60
C ASN A 99 -0.02 -1.32 -2.41
N ASN A 100 0.74 -0.93 -3.45
CA ASN A 100 2.19 -1.15 -3.52
C ASN A 100 3.02 0.10 -3.18
N ALA A 101 2.55 1.29 -3.50
CA ALA A 101 3.32 2.52 -3.27
C ALA A 101 3.79 2.66 -1.82
N GLY A 102 4.92 3.34 -1.65
CA GLY A 102 5.40 3.61 -0.31
C GLY A 102 6.55 4.61 -0.26
N VAL A 103 6.67 5.24 0.88
CA VAL A 103 7.80 6.11 1.24
C VAL A 103 8.58 5.42 2.33
N MET A 104 9.92 5.49 2.25
CA MET A 104 10.79 4.81 3.19
C MET A 104 11.86 5.76 3.74
N CYS A 105 11.88 5.89 5.05
CA CYS A 105 12.94 6.49 5.85
C CYS A 105 13.43 7.88 5.37
N PRO A 106 12.55 8.88 5.12
CA PRO A 106 13.01 10.24 4.93
C PRO A 106 13.82 10.68 6.16
N PRO A 107 14.95 11.38 5.97
CA PRO A 107 15.88 11.68 7.07
C PRO A 107 15.28 12.61 8.13
N GLN A 108 14.31 13.42 7.75
CA GLN A 108 13.57 14.33 8.63
C GLN A 108 12.08 14.04 8.56
N ARG A 109 11.36 14.36 9.64
CA ARG A 109 9.90 14.29 9.64
C ARG A 109 9.34 15.24 8.58
N GLN A 110 8.56 14.68 7.68
CA GLN A 110 7.81 15.40 6.65
C GLN A 110 6.32 15.12 6.85
N GLN A 111 5.48 15.92 6.23
CA GLN A 111 4.03 15.78 6.29
C GLN A 111 3.42 15.60 4.92
N THR A 112 2.26 14.94 4.88
CA THR A 112 1.36 14.92 3.74
C THR A 112 0.67 16.28 3.59
N ALA A 113 -0.09 16.47 2.51
CA ALA A 113 -0.91 17.66 2.31
C ALA A 113 -1.94 17.85 3.45
N ASP A 114 -2.35 16.75 4.08
CA ASP A 114 -3.34 16.72 5.15
C ASP A 114 -2.70 16.81 6.56
N GLY A 115 -1.37 17.02 6.66
CA GLY A 115 -0.65 17.20 7.92
C GLY A 115 -0.18 15.91 8.62
N PHE A 116 -0.42 14.74 8.04
CA PHE A 116 0.03 13.45 8.60
C PHE A 116 1.53 13.24 8.42
N GLU A 117 2.16 12.44 9.31
CA GLU A 117 3.54 11.99 9.08
C GLU A 117 3.62 11.27 7.74
N LEU A 118 4.65 11.62 6.95
CA LEU A 118 4.70 11.25 5.53
C LEU A 118 4.63 9.74 5.27
N GLN A 119 5.31 8.92 6.09
CA GLN A 119 5.30 7.46 5.90
C GLN A 119 3.97 6.86 6.35
N PHE A 120 3.45 7.26 7.50
CA PHE A 120 2.15 6.78 7.97
C PHE A 120 1.01 7.29 7.06
N GLY A 121 1.04 8.56 6.68
CA GLY A 121 0.06 9.16 5.78
C GLY A 121 0.03 8.50 4.41
N THR A 122 1.19 8.31 3.76
CA THR A 122 1.26 7.75 2.41
C THR A 122 1.06 6.22 2.40
N ASN A 123 1.80 5.51 3.28
CA ASN A 123 1.83 4.04 3.25
C ASN A 123 0.55 3.43 3.82
N VAL A 124 -0.08 4.08 4.81
CA VAL A 124 -1.23 3.54 5.57
C VAL A 124 -2.50 4.29 5.21
N LEU A 125 -2.63 5.56 5.64
CA LEU A 125 -3.88 6.32 5.50
C LEU A 125 -4.31 6.51 4.05
N GLY A 126 -3.35 6.79 3.15
CA GLY A 126 -3.62 6.96 1.73
C GLY A 126 -4.15 5.68 1.07
N HIS A 127 -3.58 4.53 1.39
CA HIS A 127 -4.08 3.25 0.87
C HIS A 127 -5.40 2.82 1.52
N PHE A 128 -5.57 3.10 2.82
CA PHE A 128 -6.83 2.86 3.51
C PHE A 128 -7.98 3.63 2.85
N ALA A 129 -7.80 4.94 2.66
CA ALA A 129 -8.79 5.79 2.00
C ALA A 129 -9.06 5.34 0.56
N LEU A 130 -8.00 5.06 -0.22
CA LEU A 130 -8.13 4.58 -1.60
C LEU A 130 -8.95 3.30 -1.68
N THR A 131 -8.64 2.34 -0.80
CA THR A 131 -9.31 1.04 -0.77
C THR A 131 -10.79 1.18 -0.42
N GLY A 132 -11.11 1.96 0.62
CA GLY A 132 -12.49 2.20 1.01
C GLY A 132 -13.32 2.89 -0.08
N LEU A 133 -12.75 3.93 -0.72
CA LEU A 133 -13.42 4.65 -1.80
C LEU A 133 -13.61 3.79 -3.07
N LEU A 134 -12.70 2.86 -3.35
CA LEU A 134 -12.80 1.96 -4.52
C LEU A 134 -13.53 0.64 -4.23
N LEU A 135 -13.96 0.42 -3.00
CA LEU A 135 -14.67 -0.81 -2.62
C LEU A 135 -15.90 -1.10 -3.51
N PRO A 136 -16.73 -0.11 -3.92
CA PRO A 136 -17.84 -0.37 -4.84
C PRO A 136 -17.41 -1.00 -6.17
N ALA A 137 -16.25 -0.61 -6.73
CA ALA A 137 -15.75 -1.20 -7.98
C ALA A 137 -15.21 -2.64 -7.78
N LEU A 138 -14.71 -2.97 -6.58
CA LEU A 138 -14.33 -4.33 -6.21
C LEU A 138 -15.59 -5.20 -5.97
N GLN A 139 -16.61 -4.66 -5.32
CA GLN A 139 -17.91 -5.34 -5.15
C GLN A 139 -18.59 -5.62 -6.49
N GLN A 140 -18.51 -4.69 -7.43
CA GLN A 140 -18.97 -4.91 -8.81
C GLN A 140 -18.22 -6.09 -9.45
N ALA A 141 -16.90 -6.17 -9.29
CA ALA A 141 -16.12 -7.31 -9.80
C ALA A 141 -16.54 -8.64 -9.13
N ALA A 142 -16.82 -8.63 -7.83
CA ALA A 142 -17.31 -9.83 -7.12
C ALA A 142 -18.66 -10.32 -7.66
N ALA A 143 -19.54 -9.39 -8.02
CA ALA A 143 -20.84 -9.73 -8.59
C ALA A 143 -20.79 -10.21 -10.05
N GLU A 144 -19.77 -9.77 -10.82
CA GLU A 144 -19.68 -10.04 -12.26
C GLU A 144 -18.70 -11.17 -12.61
N SER A 145 -17.80 -11.57 -11.71
CA SER A 145 -16.71 -12.51 -11.98
C SER A 145 -16.85 -13.80 -11.19
N ALA A 146 -16.51 -14.94 -11.81
CA ALA A 146 -16.41 -16.22 -11.12
C ALA A 146 -15.18 -16.32 -10.18
N GLU A 147 -14.16 -15.52 -10.44
CA GLU A 147 -12.96 -15.46 -9.58
C GLU A 147 -13.09 -14.30 -8.58
N PRO A 148 -12.74 -14.50 -7.30
CA PRO A 148 -12.83 -13.46 -6.29
C PRO A 148 -11.88 -12.29 -6.58
N PRO A 149 -12.36 -11.05 -6.49
CA PRO A 149 -11.49 -9.87 -6.55
C PRO A 149 -10.52 -9.85 -5.39
N ARG A 150 -9.37 -9.18 -5.56
CA ARG A 150 -8.30 -9.16 -4.56
C ARG A 150 -7.84 -7.76 -4.23
N ILE A 151 -7.59 -7.55 -2.95
CA ILE A 151 -6.88 -6.39 -2.41
C ILE A 151 -5.54 -6.90 -1.91
N VAL A 152 -4.44 -6.53 -2.57
CA VAL A 152 -3.09 -6.96 -2.21
C VAL A 152 -2.36 -5.79 -1.56
N THR A 153 -2.03 -5.91 -0.28
CA THR A 153 -1.33 -4.86 0.49
C THR A 153 0.14 -5.20 0.67
N ILE A 154 1.02 -4.30 0.24
CA ILE A 154 2.46 -4.53 0.37
C ILE A 154 2.96 -4.09 1.74
N ALA A 155 3.21 -5.08 2.59
CA ALA A 155 3.87 -4.95 3.88
C ALA A 155 5.41 -4.99 3.74
N SER A 156 6.11 -5.50 4.73
CA SER A 156 7.57 -5.67 4.74
C SER A 156 7.98 -6.57 5.91
N ILE A 157 9.11 -7.28 5.80
CA ILE A 157 9.75 -7.94 6.95
C ILE A 157 10.04 -6.96 8.11
N ALA A 158 10.07 -5.65 7.82
CA ALA A 158 10.23 -4.60 8.82
C ALA A 158 9.10 -4.58 9.87
N HIS A 159 7.91 -5.13 9.55
CA HIS A 159 6.79 -5.26 10.49
C HIS A 159 7.16 -6.07 11.73
N LYS A 160 8.05 -7.08 11.61
CA LYS A 160 8.51 -7.93 12.72
C LYS A 160 9.10 -7.13 13.89
N LYS A 161 9.69 -5.97 13.61
CA LYS A 161 10.23 -5.03 14.61
C LYS A 161 9.38 -3.76 14.76
N GLY A 162 8.18 -3.74 14.18
CA GLY A 162 7.23 -2.64 14.27
C GLY A 162 6.50 -2.64 15.60
N ARG A 163 6.05 -1.46 16.02
CA ARG A 163 5.12 -1.25 17.14
C ARG A 163 4.20 -0.09 16.80
N LEU A 164 2.92 -0.21 17.11
CA LEU A 164 1.97 0.89 17.01
C LEU A 164 2.07 1.76 18.27
N ASP A 165 2.39 3.03 18.09
CA ASP A 165 2.40 4.02 19.16
C ASP A 165 1.13 4.88 19.05
N PHE A 166 0.02 4.37 19.56
CA PHE A 166 -1.27 5.08 19.49
C PHE A 166 -1.25 6.45 20.18
N ALA A 167 -0.29 6.72 21.08
CA ALA A 167 -0.13 8.02 21.71
C ALA A 167 0.65 9.01 20.83
N ASP A 168 1.33 8.53 19.75
CA ASP A 168 2.10 9.36 18.82
C ASP A 168 2.28 8.68 17.45
N LEU A 169 1.19 8.19 16.85
CA LEU A 169 1.20 7.60 15.49
C LEU A 169 1.83 8.52 14.45
N GLN A 170 1.72 9.83 14.66
CA GLN A 170 2.20 10.86 13.76
C GLN A 170 3.66 11.28 14.04
N ALA A 171 4.33 10.63 14.99
CA ALA A 171 5.72 10.94 15.40
C ALA A 171 5.95 12.46 15.63
N THR A 172 5.02 13.11 16.32
CA THR A 172 5.08 14.54 16.64
C THR A 172 6.00 14.82 17.81
N LYS A 173 6.07 13.90 18.79
CA LYS A 173 6.92 14.02 19.98
C LYS A 173 8.37 13.66 19.69
N SER A 174 8.58 12.63 18.86
CA SER A 174 9.91 12.22 18.43
C SER A 174 9.86 11.46 17.11
N TYR A 175 10.69 11.86 16.15
CA TYR A 175 10.78 11.23 14.85
C TYR A 175 12.01 10.33 14.74
N SER A 176 11.81 9.11 14.28
CA SER A 176 12.87 8.22 13.83
C SER A 176 12.45 7.59 12.50
N PRO A 177 13.23 7.78 11.42
CA PRO A 177 12.90 7.28 10.08
C PRO A 177 12.51 5.80 10.07
N TRP A 178 13.31 4.97 10.74
CA TRP A 178 13.09 3.53 10.82
C TRP A 178 11.93 3.14 11.75
N LYS A 179 11.71 3.84 12.87
CA LYS A 179 10.57 3.59 13.77
C LYS A 179 9.27 3.84 13.00
N SER A 180 9.16 4.98 12.32
CA SER A 180 7.97 5.34 11.53
C SER A 180 7.74 4.38 10.37
N TYR A 181 8.81 3.97 9.65
CA TYR A 181 8.69 2.97 8.59
C TYR A 181 8.17 1.62 9.10
N ARG A 182 8.79 1.09 10.17
CA ARG A 182 8.37 -0.18 10.78
C ARG A 182 6.93 -0.13 11.26
N GLN A 183 6.53 0.98 11.89
CA GLN A 183 5.14 1.23 12.30
C GLN A 183 4.20 1.21 11.11
N SER A 184 4.52 1.89 10.00
CA SER A 184 3.66 1.92 8.82
C SER A 184 3.52 0.53 8.18
N LYS A 185 4.58 -0.28 8.17
CA LYS A 185 4.55 -1.62 7.58
C LYS A 185 3.85 -2.65 8.48
N LEU A 186 3.92 -2.48 9.80
CA LEU A 186 3.09 -3.23 10.74
C LEU A 186 1.62 -2.88 10.56
N ALA A 187 1.30 -1.58 10.48
CA ALA A 187 -0.06 -1.11 10.26
C ALA A 187 -0.65 -1.67 8.95
N ASN A 188 0.13 -1.69 7.86
CA ASN A 188 -0.32 -2.26 6.58
C ASN A 188 -0.71 -3.74 6.71
N LEU A 189 0.11 -4.55 7.40
CA LEU A 189 -0.20 -5.96 7.61
C LEU A 189 -1.45 -6.12 8.50
N MET A 190 -1.52 -5.40 9.61
CA MET A 190 -2.68 -5.45 10.52
C MET A 190 -3.98 -5.06 9.81
N LEU A 191 -3.96 -3.98 9.01
CA LEU A 191 -5.14 -3.55 8.25
C LEU A 191 -5.53 -4.55 7.15
N ALA A 192 -4.58 -5.23 6.52
CA ALA A 192 -4.90 -6.26 5.54
C ALA A 192 -5.60 -7.47 6.19
N LEU A 193 -5.13 -7.91 7.36
CA LEU A 193 -5.74 -8.99 8.13
C LEU A 193 -7.12 -8.59 8.68
N GLU A 194 -7.25 -7.38 9.20
CA GLU A 194 -8.52 -6.86 9.73
C GLU A 194 -9.54 -6.67 8.59
N MET A 195 -9.11 -6.20 7.44
CA MET A 195 -9.95 -6.06 6.24
C MET A 195 -10.53 -7.42 5.81
N ASP A 196 -9.71 -8.46 5.77
CA ASP A 196 -10.20 -9.82 5.47
C ASP A 196 -11.25 -10.29 6.48
N ARG A 197 -11.00 -10.05 7.77
CA ARG A 197 -11.95 -10.38 8.84
C ARG A 197 -13.29 -9.68 8.65
N ARG A 198 -13.26 -8.39 8.31
CA ARG A 198 -14.47 -7.57 8.07
C ARG A 198 -15.18 -7.97 6.78
N LEU A 199 -14.46 -8.27 5.71
CA LEU A 199 -15.05 -8.79 4.48
C LEU A 199 -15.77 -10.12 4.72
N ARG A 200 -15.16 -11.04 5.45
CA ARG A 200 -15.80 -12.32 5.81
C ARG A 200 -17.03 -12.14 6.71
N SER A 201 -17.05 -11.13 7.60
CA SER A 201 -18.21 -10.90 8.49
C SER A 201 -19.47 -10.45 7.75
N ILE A 202 -19.33 -9.99 6.51
CA ILE A 202 -20.42 -9.61 5.61
C ILE A 202 -20.57 -10.57 4.41
N ASP A 203 -20.02 -11.78 4.51
CA ASP A 203 -20.05 -12.80 3.46
C ASP A 203 -19.57 -12.29 2.07
N SER A 204 -18.57 -11.45 2.05
CA SER A 204 -18.00 -10.90 0.81
C SER A 204 -17.01 -11.87 0.17
N ASP A 205 -17.10 -12.05 -1.15
CA ASP A 205 -16.14 -12.84 -1.93
C ASP A 205 -14.79 -12.13 -2.17
N ILE A 206 -14.65 -10.86 -1.80
CA ILE A 206 -13.40 -10.11 -1.97
C ILE A 206 -12.34 -10.65 -1.01
N LEU A 207 -11.14 -10.95 -1.51
CA LEU A 207 -10.03 -11.40 -0.69
C LEU A 207 -9.10 -10.22 -0.36
N SER A 208 -8.83 -10.01 0.94
CA SER A 208 -7.75 -9.14 1.38
C SER A 208 -6.53 -9.97 1.73
N VAL A 209 -5.41 -9.71 1.07
CA VAL A 209 -4.15 -10.45 1.22
C VAL A 209 -2.98 -9.49 1.38
N ALA A 210 -1.94 -9.93 2.09
CA ALA A 210 -0.71 -9.18 2.21
C ALA A 210 0.45 -9.89 1.49
N ALA A 211 1.45 -9.10 1.08
CA ALA A 211 2.70 -9.62 0.55
C ALA A 211 3.89 -8.76 0.98
N HIS A 212 5.09 -9.33 1.00
CA HIS A 212 6.33 -8.56 1.12
C HIS A 212 7.38 -9.04 0.12
N PRO A 213 8.20 -8.11 -0.39
CA PRO A 213 9.17 -8.40 -1.44
C PRO A 213 10.48 -9.02 -0.94
N GLY A 214 10.60 -9.34 0.34
CA GLY A 214 11.89 -9.55 0.97
C GLY A 214 12.67 -8.24 1.10
N VAL A 215 13.99 -8.30 0.93
CA VAL A 215 14.86 -7.13 0.84
C VAL A 215 15.22 -6.92 -0.62
N ALA A 216 14.49 -6.02 -1.28
CA ALA A 216 14.74 -5.68 -2.69
C ALA A 216 15.58 -4.40 -2.79
N ASN A 217 16.45 -4.36 -3.80
CA ASN A 217 17.29 -3.19 -4.11
C ASN A 217 16.47 -2.13 -4.88
N THR A 218 15.43 -1.59 -4.23
CA THR A 218 14.52 -0.64 -4.85
C THR A 218 14.99 0.79 -4.72
N ASN A 219 14.55 1.67 -5.64
CA ASN A 219 14.76 3.13 -5.61
C ASN A 219 14.12 3.85 -4.40
N LEU A 220 13.48 3.12 -3.48
CA LEU A 220 12.91 3.64 -2.24
C LEU A 220 13.93 4.40 -1.36
N PHE A 221 15.22 4.13 -1.53
CA PHE A 221 16.30 4.79 -0.80
C PHE A 221 16.75 6.13 -1.41
N GLN A 222 16.18 6.60 -2.51
CA GLN A 222 16.67 7.79 -3.24
C GLN A 222 16.02 9.12 -2.83
N THR A 223 15.15 9.14 -1.83
CA THR A 223 14.50 10.39 -1.39
C THR A 223 15.33 11.10 -0.31
N GLY A 224 16.05 12.16 -0.71
CA GLY A 224 16.72 13.11 0.16
C GLY A 224 18.17 13.40 -0.21
N GLN A 225 18.61 14.68 -0.09
CA GLN A 225 20.02 15.08 -0.16
C GLN A 225 20.75 14.49 1.05
N ARG A 226 21.77 13.66 0.83
CA ARG A 226 22.57 13.02 1.89
C ARG A 226 24.04 13.38 1.77
N PRO A 227 24.81 13.39 2.88
CA PRO A 227 26.26 13.58 2.84
C PRO A 227 26.94 12.55 1.92
N ALA A 228 27.92 12.99 1.13
CA ALA A 228 28.63 12.16 0.14
C ALA A 228 29.24 10.88 0.75
N LEU A 229 29.70 10.95 2.01
CA LEU A 229 30.31 9.83 2.73
C LEU A 229 29.30 8.68 2.98
N GLU A 230 28.07 9.01 3.36
CA GLU A 230 27.00 8.01 3.57
C GLU A 230 26.63 7.30 2.27
N THR A 231 26.65 8.04 1.15
CA THR A 231 26.41 7.51 -0.19
C THR A 231 27.49 6.52 -0.61
N VAL A 232 28.76 6.80 -0.29
CA VAL A 232 29.91 5.92 -0.61
C VAL A 232 29.87 4.64 0.23
N ILE A 233 29.62 4.75 1.54
CA ILE A 233 29.53 3.60 2.45
C ILE A 233 28.39 2.67 2.01
N ARG A 234 27.24 3.22 1.62
CA ARG A 234 26.11 2.44 1.11
C ARG A 234 26.40 1.79 -0.25
N LYS A 235 27.12 2.48 -1.14
CA LYS A 235 27.56 1.90 -2.42
C LYS A 235 28.51 0.71 -2.20
N CYS A 236 29.45 0.82 -1.28
CA CYS A 236 30.36 -0.27 -0.93
C CYS A 236 29.64 -1.43 -0.21
N MET A 237 28.76 -1.13 0.76
CA MET A 237 27.92 -2.16 1.40
C MET A 237 26.90 -2.76 0.42
N GLY A 238 26.31 -1.97 -0.48
CA GLY A 238 25.39 -2.44 -1.50
C GLY A 238 26.03 -3.43 -2.48
N HIS A 239 27.32 -3.29 -2.80
CA HIS A 239 28.03 -4.29 -3.62
C HIS A 239 28.34 -5.61 -2.89
N LEU A 240 28.59 -5.54 -1.56
CA LEU A 240 28.80 -6.74 -0.74
C LEU A 240 27.49 -7.44 -0.35
N ILE A 241 26.41 -6.68 -0.18
CA ILE A 241 25.09 -7.19 0.20
C ILE A 241 24.24 -7.48 -1.05
N GLY A 242 24.57 -6.88 -2.20
CA GLY A 242 23.79 -6.98 -3.44
C GLY A 242 23.61 -8.42 -3.98
N ALA A 243 24.52 -9.33 -3.64
CA ALA A 243 24.38 -10.75 -3.94
C ALA A 243 23.33 -11.49 -3.10
N PHE A 244 22.81 -10.84 -2.05
CA PHE A 244 21.77 -11.36 -1.14
C PHE A 244 20.47 -10.56 -1.18
N LEU A 245 20.31 -9.64 -2.13
CA LEU A 245 19.11 -8.84 -2.29
C LEU A 245 18.36 -9.30 -3.53
N ASN A 246 17.04 -9.37 -3.42
CA ASN A 246 16.19 -9.59 -4.58
C ASN A 246 16.34 -8.45 -5.58
N THR A 247 16.34 -8.79 -6.86
CA THR A 247 16.08 -7.84 -7.94
C THR A 247 14.66 -7.29 -7.84
N ASP A 248 14.36 -6.20 -8.54
CA ASP A 248 12.98 -5.67 -8.60
C ASP A 248 12.00 -6.70 -9.19
N VAL A 249 12.47 -7.57 -10.09
CA VAL A 249 11.69 -8.68 -10.69
C VAL A 249 11.36 -9.73 -9.64
N GLU A 250 12.36 -10.25 -8.93
CA GLU A 250 12.17 -11.23 -7.85
C GLU A 250 11.33 -10.66 -6.71
N GLY A 251 11.55 -9.39 -6.37
CA GLY A 251 10.74 -8.68 -5.37
C GLY A 251 9.26 -8.52 -5.77
N ALA A 252 8.94 -8.58 -7.06
CA ALA A 252 7.55 -8.55 -7.53
C ALA A 252 6.84 -9.90 -7.43
N LEU A 253 7.56 -11.02 -7.32
CA LEU A 253 6.97 -12.36 -7.32
C LEU A 253 5.93 -12.58 -6.19
N PRO A 254 6.19 -12.21 -4.91
CA PRO A 254 5.17 -12.37 -3.87
C PRO A 254 3.90 -11.56 -4.13
N THR A 255 4.06 -10.36 -4.70
CA THR A 255 2.93 -9.51 -5.10
C THR A 255 2.11 -10.17 -6.20
N LEU A 256 2.78 -10.71 -7.23
CA LEU A 256 2.15 -11.41 -8.33
C LEU A 256 1.47 -12.70 -7.87
N TYR A 257 2.11 -13.46 -6.98
CA TYR A 257 1.53 -14.66 -6.37
C TYR A 257 0.22 -14.29 -5.63
N ALA A 258 0.27 -13.34 -4.72
CA ALA A 258 -0.90 -12.87 -3.98
C ALA A 258 -2.02 -12.37 -4.91
N ALA A 259 -1.66 -11.73 -6.02
CA ALA A 259 -2.62 -11.19 -6.98
C ALA A 259 -3.26 -12.26 -7.88
N THR A 260 -2.58 -13.39 -8.17
CA THR A 260 -2.99 -14.27 -9.28
C THR A 260 -3.06 -15.76 -8.96
N ALA A 261 -2.34 -16.27 -7.96
CA ALA A 261 -2.29 -17.69 -7.69
C ALA A 261 -3.65 -18.21 -7.16
N SER A 262 -4.08 -19.38 -7.63
CA SER A 262 -5.38 -19.98 -7.27
C SER A 262 -5.44 -20.47 -5.83
N ALA A 263 -4.29 -20.77 -5.23
CA ALA A 263 -4.19 -21.26 -3.85
C ALA A 263 -4.27 -20.15 -2.79
N VAL A 264 -4.37 -18.87 -3.21
CA VAL A 264 -4.44 -17.73 -2.29
C VAL A 264 -5.79 -17.67 -1.60
N THR A 265 -5.77 -17.51 -0.29
CA THR A 265 -6.96 -17.28 0.54
C THR A 265 -6.88 -15.92 1.22
N GLY A 266 -8.02 -15.35 1.57
CA GLY A 266 -8.07 -14.09 2.30
C GLY A 266 -7.44 -14.23 3.69
N GLY A 267 -6.77 -13.17 4.15
CA GLY A 267 -6.02 -13.17 5.40
C GLY A 267 -4.61 -13.74 5.31
N ASP A 268 -4.20 -14.27 4.15
CA ASP A 268 -2.85 -14.79 3.97
C ASP A 268 -1.81 -13.68 3.80
N TYR A 269 -0.57 -14.02 4.17
CA TYR A 269 0.60 -13.16 4.00
C TYR A 269 1.70 -13.94 3.28
N TYR A 270 2.21 -13.42 2.17
CA TYR A 270 3.17 -14.10 1.30
C TYR A 270 4.51 -13.38 1.21
N GLY A 271 5.58 -14.15 1.12
CA GLY A 271 6.94 -13.66 0.95
C GLY A 271 7.87 -14.69 0.35
N PRO A 272 9.12 -14.30 0.02
CA PRO A 272 10.15 -15.23 -0.42
C PRO A 272 10.54 -16.19 0.71
N GLN A 273 10.80 -17.45 0.36
CA GLN A 273 11.08 -18.53 1.34
C GLN A 273 12.58 -18.76 1.59
N GLY A 274 13.45 -17.93 1.05
CA GLY A 274 14.88 -18.03 1.31
C GLY A 274 15.27 -17.50 2.70
N PHE A 275 16.57 -17.30 2.92
CA PHE A 275 17.11 -16.99 4.24
C PHE A 275 16.37 -15.84 4.94
N GLN A 276 15.74 -16.15 6.08
CA GLN A 276 14.94 -15.22 6.89
C GLN A 276 13.89 -14.42 6.08
N GLU A 277 13.34 -15.00 5.02
CA GLU A 277 12.42 -14.34 4.09
C GLU A 277 13.00 -13.08 3.43
N MET A 278 14.32 -12.94 3.40
CA MET A 278 14.98 -11.76 2.83
C MET A 278 15.09 -11.85 1.31
N CYS A 279 15.23 -13.05 0.76
CA CYS A 279 15.40 -13.29 -0.68
C CYS A 279 14.92 -14.70 -1.05
N GLY A 280 14.89 -14.99 -2.35
CA GLY A 280 14.56 -16.31 -2.90
C GLY A 280 13.45 -16.24 -3.93
N GLU A 281 13.48 -17.19 -4.87
CA GLU A 281 12.50 -17.33 -5.94
C GLU A 281 11.26 -18.13 -5.52
N GLU A 282 11.38 -18.97 -4.52
CA GLU A 282 10.25 -19.72 -3.96
C GLU A 282 9.37 -18.78 -3.13
N ILE A 283 8.08 -18.80 -3.41
CA ILE A 283 7.08 -17.95 -2.72
C ILE A 283 6.18 -18.85 -1.88
N GLY A 284 5.94 -18.44 -0.65
CA GLY A 284 5.08 -19.17 0.26
C GLY A 284 4.55 -18.28 1.39
N ALA A 285 3.91 -18.91 2.37
CA ALA A 285 3.40 -18.23 3.55
C ALA A 285 4.55 -17.58 4.33
N ALA A 286 4.41 -16.29 4.60
CA ALA A 286 5.35 -15.49 5.37
C ALA A 286 4.97 -15.46 6.85
N GLU A 287 5.95 -15.27 7.70
CA GLU A 287 5.75 -15.19 9.15
C GLU A 287 5.01 -13.91 9.54
N ILE A 288 3.89 -14.06 10.21
CA ILE A 288 3.13 -12.96 10.82
C ILE A 288 3.64 -12.78 12.25
N ALA A 289 4.26 -11.63 12.52
CA ALA A 289 4.74 -11.34 13.87
C ALA A 289 3.58 -11.24 14.88
N PRO A 290 3.76 -11.69 16.14
CA PRO A 290 2.68 -11.76 17.13
C PRO A 290 1.89 -10.46 17.31
N GLN A 291 2.57 -9.31 17.26
CA GLN A 291 1.91 -8.00 17.37
C GLN A 291 1.00 -7.66 16.17
N ALA A 292 1.22 -8.29 15.00
CA ALA A 292 0.36 -8.09 13.84
C ALA A 292 -0.96 -8.88 13.96
N SER A 293 -1.00 -9.88 14.82
CA SER A 293 -2.17 -10.72 15.10
C SER A 293 -3.03 -10.18 16.26
N ASP A 294 -2.67 -9.03 16.85
CA ASP A 294 -3.45 -8.39 17.91
C ASP A 294 -4.72 -7.76 17.32
N ARG A 295 -5.85 -8.45 17.48
CA ARG A 295 -7.15 -8.03 16.93
C ARG A 295 -7.67 -6.74 17.56
N ALA A 296 -7.45 -6.53 18.86
CA ALA A 296 -7.90 -5.30 19.51
C ALA A 296 -7.13 -4.09 19.02
N ALA A 297 -5.80 -4.23 18.84
CA ALA A 297 -5.00 -3.19 18.26
C ALA A 297 -5.34 -2.95 16.77
N ALA A 298 -5.69 -4.00 16.01
CA ALA A 298 -6.10 -3.88 14.61
C ALA A 298 -7.44 -3.15 14.46
N ALA A 299 -8.44 -3.47 15.28
CA ALA A 299 -9.73 -2.78 15.31
C ALA A 299 -9.55 -1.30 15.66
N ARG A 300 -8.79 -0.99 16.72
CA ARG A 300 -8.47 0.38 17.09
C ARG A 300 -7.73 1.14 15.99
N LEU A 301 -6.81 0.47 15.28
CA LEU A 301 -6.10 1.06 14.15
C LEU A 301 -7.07 1.38 13.00
N TRP A 302 -8.02 0.49 12.74
CA TRP A 302 -9.06 0.69 11.72
C TRP A 302 -9.90 1.94 12.03
N GLU A 303 -10.47 2.03 13.23
CA GLU A 303 -11.22 3.19 13.70
C GLU A 303 -10.40 4.49 13.59
N THR A 304 -9.13 4.45 14.02
CA THR A 304 -8.21 5.59 13.88
C THR A 304 -8.00 6.00 12.41
N CYS A 305 -7.91 5.04 11.50
CA CYS A 305 -7.79 5.32 10.06
C CYS A 305 -9.09 5.93 9.51
N GLU A 306 -10.26 5.45 9.93
CA GLU A 306 -11.56 6.04 9.58
C GLU A 306 -11.67 7.49 10.05
N GLU A 307 -11.32 7.76 11.31
CA GLU A 307 -11.32 9.11 11.88
C GLU A 307 -10.39 10.07 11.13
N LEU A 308 -9.15 9.64 10.88
CA LEU A 308 -8.13 10.48 10.23
C LEU A 308 -8.40 10.72 8.75
N THR A 309 -8.99 9.76 8.05
CA THR A 309 -9.25 9.89 6.60
C THR A 309 -10.63 10.41 6.27
N GLY A 310 -11.58 10.29 7.21
CA GLY A 310 -13.01 10.51 6.98
C GLY A 310 -13.63 9.50 6.01
N VAL A 311 -12.99 8.34 5.79
CA VAL A 311 -13.50 7.27 4.92
C VAL A 311 -13.89 6.08 5.78
N ARG A 312 -15.17 5.75 5.81
CA ARG A 312 -15.75 4.62 6.54
C ARG A 312 -16.21 3.55 5.55
N PHE A 313 -15.89 2.31 5.82
CA PHE A 313 -16.30 1.16 5.01
C PHE A 313 -16.17 -0.13 5.80
N LEU A 314 -16.87 -1.17 5.40
CA LEU A 314 -16.91 -2.45 6.11
C LEU A 314 -17.20 -2.28 7.62
N CYS A 315 -18.20 -1.44 7.92
CA CYS A 315 -18.62 -1.19 9.30
C CYS A 315 -19.19 -2.47 9.92
N ASP A 316 -19.04 -2.58 11.24
CA ASP A 316 -19.68 -3.67 11.97
C ASP A 316 -21.22 -3.54 11.79
N PRO A 317 -21.96 -4.61 11.46
CA PRO A 317 -23.42 -4.56 11.32
C PRO A 317 -24.17 -4.05 12.56
N ALA A 318 -23.49 -3.96 13.70
CA ALA A 318 -24.02 -3.39 14.94
C ALA A 318 -23.86 -1.86 15.03
N GLU A 319 -23.09 -1.23 14.14
CA GLU A 319 -22.92 0.22 14.05
C GLU A 319 -23.62 0.74 12.80
N ASP A 320 -24.60 1.63 12.96
CA ASP A 320 -25.29 2.31 11.85
C ASP A 320 -24.25 3.05 10.98
N CYS A 321 -23.92 2.48 9.86
CA CYS A 321 -23.11 3.12 8.83
C CYS A 321 -23.99 4.03 7.98
N ASP A 322 -24.19 5.26 8.40
CA ASP A 322 -24.82 6.29 7.57
C ASP A 322 -23.95 6.56 6.34
N MET A 323 -24.29 5.91 5.22
CA MET A 323 -23.64 6.09 3.92
C MET A 323 -23.88 7.47 3.29
N GLU A 324 -24.62 8.38 3.94
CA GLU A 324 -24.99 9.68 3.39
C GLU A 324 -24.00 10.82 3.64
N SER A 325 -22.90 10.62 4.41
CA SER A 325 -22.00 11.73 4.79
C SER A 325 -20.78 11.96 3.88
N VAL A 326 -20.79 11.51 2.62
CA VAL A 326 -19.64 11.72 1.70
C VAL A 326 -19.63 13.11 1.02
N ALA A 327 -20.57 14.00 1.34
CA ALA A 327 -20.67 15.31 0.73
C ALA A 327 -20.74 16.46 1.77
N GLY A 328 -19.59 16.83 2.35
CA GLY A 328 -19.47 18.06 3.12
C GLY A 328 -18.02 18.47 3.32
N PRO A 329 -17.68 19.79 3.19
CA PRO A 329 -16.32 20.26 3.45
C PRO A 329 -16.03 20.13 4.95
N VAL A 330 -14.99 19.36 5.31
CA VAL A 330 -14.44 19.32 6.66
C VAL A 330 -13.69 20.63 6.89
N GLU A 331 -14.23 21.53 7.71
CA GLU A 331 -13.45 22.64 8.26
C GLU A 331 -12.31 22.09 9.15
N PRO A 332 -11.09 22.60 9.01
CA PRO A 332 -9.98 22.15 9.84
C PRO A 332 -10.18 22.63 11.28
N HIS A 333 -10.43 21.73 12.21
CA HIS A 333 -10.35 22.01 13.65
C HIS A 333 -8.89 22.30 14.01
N LEU A 334 -8.51 23.56 13.98
CA LEU A 334 -7.32 24.07 14.67
C LEU A 334 -7.67 24.19 16.16
N PRO A 335 -6.88 23.61 17.08
CA PRO A 335 -7.04 23.89 18.51
C PRO A 335 -6.73 25.37 18.74
N SER A 336 -7.67 26.08 19.33
CA SER A 336 -7.52 27.46 19.77
C SER A 336 -6.37 27.59 20.76
N LEU A 337 -5.30 28.24 20.35
CA LEU A 337 -4.29 28.77 21.27
C LEU A 337 -4.95 29.85 22.12
N HIS A 338 -5.13 29.58 23.40
CA HIS A 338 -5.48 30.59 24.37
C HIS A 338 -4.40 31.66 24.40
N SER A 339 -4.79 32.87 23.98
CA SER A 339 -4.05 34.09 24.24
C SER A 339 -4.34 34.55 25.65
N ASP A 340 -3.49 34.20 26.60
CA ASP A 340 -3.39 34.88 27.87
C ASP A 340 -1.99 35.40 28.08
N GLN A 341 -1.97 36.68 28.40
CA GLN A 341 -0.83 37.48 28.93
C GLN A 341 0.06 38.22 27.89
N VAL A 342 -0.41 39.43 27.54
CA VAL A 342 0.51 40.59 27.45
C VAL A 342 -0.19 41.74 28.17
N ASP A 343 0.14 41.95 29.42
CA ASP A 343 0.06 43.24 30.08
C ASP A 343 1.26 43.39 31.01
N ALA A 344 1.78 44.61 31.02
CA ALA A 344 2.81 45.18 31.86
C ALA A 344 4.27 45.12 31.32
N PHE A 345 4.69 46.23 30.70
CA PHE A 345 5.65 47.18 31.28
C PHE A 345 5.64 48.46 30.44
N GLY A 346 5.19 49.56 31.07
CA GLY A 346 5.37 50.91 30.60
C GLY A 346 6.79 51.41 30.89
N VAL A 347 7.29 52.26 30.09
CA VAL A 347 7.86 53.60 30.11
C VAL A 347 8.42 53.90 28.73
#